data_26b8e403f8c9c4738cd7069c798f73c5
#
_entry.id   26b8e403f8c9c4738cd7069c798f73c5
#
_cell.length_a   1.000
_cell.length_b   1.000
_cell.length_c   1.000
_cell.angle_alpha   90.00
_cell.angle_beta   90.00
_cell.angle_gamma   90.00
#
_symmetry.space_group_name_H-M   'P 1'
#
loop_
_entity.id
_entity.type
_entity.pdbx_description
1 polymer ?
#
loop_
_entity_poly.entity_id
_entity_poly.type
_entity_poly.pdbx_seq_one_letter_code
_entity_poly.pdbx_strand_id
1 'polypeptide(L)'
;MKCRMGIFAALILALLTAGAAAAETPWVNSITVGEYNMTWNYTESFSGNDAIMFRAYIDGEFGNNDSFVNAWELLNADKAIRNKFRSSIDNEFDVRINNESTGIQVVDIDSTLSPGIIGNIHNADAVLNRYNVSYRLKDSIFNASSIWFLGQSNSPVTIILPPGMDVVNTSGINNLTKKINTHTELAGFFGEVSGDRGEITIKFIKNTTIHAEPMLNATNATNASLTQPVKKVASAIRNAGILVAGFVIILLIYVFKVRKK
;
A
#
# COMPACT_ATOMS: atom_id res chain seq x y z
N MET A 1 -32.89 -24.07 -39.07
CA MET A 1 -32.15 -24.15 -37.78
C MET A 1 -30.74 -23.55 -37.78
N LYS A 2 -30.27 -22.84 -38.81
CA LYS A 2 -28.89 -22.29 -38.89
C LYS A 2 -28.70 -20.83 -38.39
N CYS A 3 -29.78 -20.10 -38.09
CA CYS A 3 -29.69 -18.67 -37.69
C CYS A 3 -29.56 -18.42 -36.16
N ARG A 4 -29.82 -19.44 -35.31
CA ARG A 4 -29.75 -19.28 -33.83
C ARG A 4 -28.33 -19.47 -33.27
N MET A 5 -27.44 -20.12 -33.99
CA MET A 5 -26.06 -20.39 -33.54
C MET A 5 -25.15 -19.16 -33.68
N GLY A 6 -25.43 -18.28 -34.65
CA GLY A 6 -24.64 -17.04 -34.86
C GLY A 6 -24.86 -15.96 -33.78
N ILE A 7 -26.06 -15.88 -33.21
CA ILE A 7 -26.39 -14.90 -32.18
C ILE A 7 -25.73 -15.28 -30.84
N PHE A 8 -25.65 -16.57 -30.50
CA PHE A 8 -24.96 -17.05 -29.29
C PHE A 8 -23.45 -16.84 -29.35
N ALA A 9 -22.83 -17.05 -30.52
CA ALA A 9 -21.38 -16.82 -30.69
C ALA A 9 -21.03 -15.34 -30.61
N ALA A 10 -21.88 -14.43 -31.15
CA ALA A 10 -21.68 -13.01 -31.06
C ALA A 10 -21.87 -12.46 -29.62
N LEU A 11 -22.77 -13.06 -28.84
CA LEU A 11 -22.99 -12.67 -27.43
C LEU A 11 -21.85 -13.12 -26.53
N ILE A 12 -21.26 -14.29 -26.77
CA ILE A 12 -20.07 -14.78 -26.05
C ILE A 12 -18.83 -13.93 -26.39
N LEU A 13 -18.69 -13.53 -27.67
CA LEU A 13 -17.56 -12.66 -28.07
C LEU A 13 -17.68 -11.25 -27.49
N ALA A 14 -18.89 -10.71 -27.35
CA ALA A 14 -19.13 -9.41 -26.72
C ALA A 14 -18.87 -9.42 -25.19
N LEU A 15 -19.07 -10.57 -24.52
CA LEU A 15 -18.73 -10.77 -23.10
C LEU A 15 -17.22 -10.89 -22.87
N LEU A 16 -16.45 -11.35 -23.87
CA LEU A 16 -14.98 -11.47 -23.78
C LEU A 16 -14.25 -10.14 -24.03
N THR A 17 -14.94 -9.12 -24.60
CA THR A 17 -14.39 -7.78 -24.80
C THR A 17 -14.78 -6.77 -23.72
N ALA A 18 -15.53 -7.18 -22.67
CA ALA A 18 -15.61 -6.41 -21.45
C ALA A 18 -14.19 -6.31 -20.90
N GLY A 19 -13.46 -5.26 -21.29
CA GLY A 19 -12.11 -5.01 -20.88
C GLY A 19 -12.02 -5.18 -19.38
N ALA A 20 -11.08 -5.98 -18.93
CA ALA A 20 -10.70 -6.03 -17.54
C ALA A 20 -10.28 -4.60 -17.16
N ALA A 21 -11.19 -3.82 -16.60
CA ALA A 21 -10.82 -2.62 -15.88
C ALA A 21 -9.80 -3.11 -14.84
N ALA A 22 -8.57 -2.66 -14.95
CA ALA A 22 -7.57 -2.96 -13.95
C ALA A 22 -8.18 -2.59 -12.60
N ALA A 23 -8.36 -3.58 -11.72
CA ALA A 23 -8.88 -3.32 -10.39
C ALA A 23 -7.93 -2.33 -9.75
N GLU A 24 -8.43 -1.15 -9.37
CA GLU A 24 -7.65 -0.19 -8.58
C GLU A 24 -7.30 -0.90 -7.28
N THR A 25 -6.00 -1.02 -6.99
CA THR A 25 -5.59 -1.59 -5.72
C THR A 25 -5.95 -0.59 -4.62
N PRO A 26 -6.55 -1.03 -3.52
CA PRO A 26 -6.90 -0.13 -2.43
C PRO A 26 -5.67 0.41 -1.70
N TRP A 27 -4.49 -0.17 -1.95
CA TRP A 27 -3.26 0.11 -1.22
C TRP A 27 -2.42 1.20 -1.88
N VAL A 28 -1.97 2.16 -1.07
CA VAL A 28 -0.96 3.16 -1.45
C VAL A 28 0.21 3.03 -0.47
N ASN A 29 1.43 3.00 -0.99
CA ASN A 29 2.63 2.76 -0.22
C ASN A 29 3.50 4.02 -0.19
N SER A 30 3.96 4.40 1.00
CA SER A 30 4.92 5.49 1.20
C SER A 30 6.05 5.00 2.09
N ILE A 31 7.25 4.90 1.54
CA ILE A 31 8.44 4.36 2.19
C ILE A 31 9.44 5.50 2.37
N THR A 32 9.89 5.72 3.60
CA THR A 32 10.96 6.67 3.89
C THR A 32 12.14 5.92 4.50
N VAL A 33 13.26 5.95 3.81
CA VAL A 33 14.52 5.34 4.23
C VAL A 33 15.40 6.40 4.87
N GLY A 34 15.77 6.21 6.13
CA GLY A 34 16.77 6.99 6.85
C GLY A 34 18.11 6.26 6.91
N GLU A 35 19.09 6.80 7.61
CA GLU A 35 20.42 6.20 7.73
C GLU A 35 20.40 4.88 8.51
N TYR A 36 19.67 4.83 9.64
CA TYR A 36 19.59 3.68 10.54
C TYR A 36 18.15 3.22 10.81
N ASN A 37 17.18 3.80 10.10
CA ASN A 37 15.77 3.48 10.26
C ASN A 37 15.04 3.55 8.93
N MET A 38 13.85 3.00 8.90
CA MET A 38 12.93 3.12 7.79
C MET A 38 11.50 3.10 8.32
N THR A 39 10.62 3.84 7.68
CA THR A 39 9.19 3.75 7.91
C THR A 39 8.48 3.40 6.62
N TRP A 40 7.51 2.51 6.72
CA TRP A 40 6.62 2.16 5.62
C TRP A 40 5.18 2.42 6.04
N ASN A 41 4.58 3.42 5.41
CA ASN A 41 3.19 3.77 5.61
C ASN A 41 2.35 3.14 4.50
N TYR A 42 1.35 2.38 4.89
CA TYR A 42 0.34 1.83 4.01
C TYR A 42 -0.97 2.58 4.24
N THR A 43 -1.64 2.93 3.17
CA THR A 43 -2.99 3.48 3.21
C THR A 43 -3.89 2.57 2.40
N GLU A 44 -4.98 2.12 3.00
CA GLU A 44 -5.97 1.25 2.39
C GLU A 44 -7.30 1.99 2.30
N SER A 45 -7.89 2.06 1.11
CA SER A 45 -9.11 2.79 0.84
C SER A 45 -10.20 1.85 0.33
N PHE A 46 -11.37 1.89 0.97
CA PHE A 46 -12.58 1.22 0.52
C PHE A 46 -13.66 2.24 0.22
N SER A 47 -14.41 2.06 -0.86
CA SER A 47 -15.52 2.92 -1.25
C SER A 47 -16.67 2.12 -1.88
N GLY A 48 -17.88 2.66 -1.84
CA GLY A 48 -19.03 2.02 -2.43
C GLY A 48 -19.31 0.63 -1.85
N ASN A 49 -19.41 -0.39 -2.70
CA ASN A 49 -19.69 -1.75 -2.28
C ASN A 49 -18.59 -2.36 -1.42
N ASP A 50 -17.31 -2.01 -1.67
CA ASP A 50 -16.19 -2.52 -0.88
C ASP A 50 -16.22 -1.99 0.56
N ALA A 51 -16.65 -0.73 0.76
CA ALA A 51 -16.86 -0.17 2.08
C ALA A 51 -18.02 -0.88 2.84
N ILE A 52 -19.09 -1.24 2.14
CA ILE A 52 -20.18 -2.05 2.69
C ILE A 52 -19.68 -3.43 3.10
N MET A 53 -18.95 -4.10 2.22
CA MET A 53 -18.39 -5.43 2.49
C MET A 53 -17.41 -5.43 3.67
N PHE A 54 -16.58 -4.38 3.77
CA PHE A 54 -15.63 -4.25 4.87
C PHE A 54 -16.34 -4.03 6.22
N ARG A 55 -17.41 -3.22 6.27
CA ARG A 55 -18.24 -3.05 7.46
C ARG A 55 -18.95 -4.36 7.84
N ALA A 56 -19.55 -5.05 6.87
CA ALA A 56 -20.20 -6.33 7.10
C ALA A 56 -19.21 -7.40 7.62
N TYR A 57 -17.96 -7.39 7.13
CA TYR A 57 -16.92 -8.26 7.65
C TYR A 57 -16.59 -7.96 9.12
N ILE A 58 -16.51 -6.67 9.50
CA ILE A 58 -16.24 -6.29 10.90
C ILE A 58 -17.39 -6.69 11.80
N ASP A 59 -18.64 -6.40 11.43
CA ASP A 59 -19.83 -6.77 12.20
C ASP A 59 -19.96 -8.31 12.37
N GLY A 60 -19.71 -9.07 11.29
CA GLY A 60 -19.83 -10.53 11.31
C GLY A 60 -18.71 -11.26 12.05
N GLU A 61 -17.43 -10.79 11.93
CA GLU A 61 -16.29 -11.49 12.50
C GLU A 61 -15.90 -11.00 13.90
N PHE A 62 -16.14 -9.73 14.20
CA PHE A 62 -15.74 -9.10 15.47
C PHE A 62 -16.91 -8.57 16.29
N GLY A 63 -18.14 -8.67 15.77
CA GLY A 63 -19.35 -8.18 16.35
C GLY A 63 -20.43 -9.23 16.55
N ASN A 64 -21.66 -8.76 16.65
CA ASN A 64 -22.85 -9.57 16.92
C ASN A 64 -23.73 -9.82 15.69
N ASN A 65 -23.28 -9.36 14.50
CA ASN A 65 -23.97 -9.49 13.21
C ASN A 65 -25.39 -8.87 13.23
N ASP A 66 -25.50 -7.68 13.83
CA ASP A 66 -26.77 -6.94 13.93
C ASP A 66 -26.95 -5.88 12.83
N SER A 67 -26.07 -5.88 11.84
CA SER A 67 -26.00 -4.92 10.73
C SER A 67 -25.54 -3.51 11.14
N PHE A 68 -24.83 -3.40 12.26
CA PHE A 68 -24.28 -2.13 12.76
C PHE A 68 -22.90 -2.33 13.41
N VAL A 69 -21.88 -1.66 12.89
CA VAL A 69 -20.55 -1.68 13.52
C VAL A 69 -20.51 -0.64 14.64
N ASN A 70 -20.30 -1.08 15.86
CA ASN A 70 -20.09 -0.22 17.01
C ASN A 70 -18.59 -0.02 17.34
N ALA A 71 -18.29 0.88 18.27
CA ALA A 71 -16.91 1.22 18.63
C ALA A 71 -16.14 0.05 19.24
N TRP A 72 -16.81 -0.86 19.94
CA TRP A 72 -16.19 -2.04 20.55
C TRP A 72 -15.78 -3.07 19.48
N GLU A 73 -16.60 -3.30 18.49
CA GLU A 73 -16.34 -4.17 17.35
C GLU A 73 -15.17 -3.63 16.52
N LEU A 74 -15.16 -2.29 16.27
CA LEU A 74 -14.05 -1.64 15.59
C LEU A 74 -12.74 -1.82 16.35
N LEU A 75 -12.74 -1.68 17.69
CA LEU A 75 -11.55 -1.88 18.53
C LEU A 75 -11.04 -3.33 18.46
N ASN A 76 -11.96 -4.30 18.51
CA ASN A 76 -11.62 -5.72 18.39
C ASN A 76 -11.03 -6.03 17.00
N ALA A 77 -11.64 -5.49 15.95
CA ALA A 77 -11.15 -5.61 14.58
C ALA A 77 -9.75 -5.01 14.42
N ASP A 78 -9.53 -3.78 14.90
CA ASP A 78 -8.22 -3.11 14.84
C ASP A 78 -7.13 -3.96 15.51
N LYS A 79 -7.40 -4.46 16.72
CA LYS A 79 -6.45 -5.33 17.42
C LYS A 79 -6.16 -6.63 16.67
N ALA A 80 -7.17 -7.27 16.12
CA ALA A 80 -7.01 -8.54 15.39
C ALA A 80 -6.26 -8.33 14.05
N ILE A 81 -6.60 -7.29 13.32
CA ILE A 81 -5.96 -6.93 12.04
C ILE A 81 -4.50 -6.56 12.27
N ARG A 82 -4.19 -5.77 13.30
CA ARG A 82 -2.82 -5.41 13.70
C ARG A 82 -1.98 -6.66 14.02
N ASN A 83 -2.51 -7.60 14.78
CA ASN A 83 -1.82 -8.85 15.11
C ASN A 83 -1.56 -9.70 13.86
N LYS A 84 -2.54 -9.81 12.98
CA LYS A 84 -2.41 -10.54 11.72
C LYS A 84 -1.36 -9.90 10.79
N PHE A 85 -1.38 -8.56 10.68
CA PHE A 85 -0.44 -7.81 9.89
C PHE A 85 1.00 -8.00 10.41
N ARG A 86 1.21 -7.91 11.73
CA ARG A 86 2.49 -8.21 12.37
C ARG A 86 2.99 -9.62 12.03
N SER A 87 2.14 -10.62 12.21
CA SER A 87 2.49 -12.01 11.89
C SER A 87 2.85 -12.22 10.42
N SER A 88 2.21 -11.49 9.50
CA SER A 88 2.52 -11.56 8.07
C SER A 88 3.91 -11.01 7.78
N ILE A 89 4.25 -9.84 8.33
CA ILE A 89 5.58 -9.23 8.13
C ILE A 89 6.68 -10.08 8.77
N ASP A 90 6.46 -10.62 9.97
CA ASP A 90 7.43 -11.47 10.65
C ASP A 90 7.73 -12.77 9.87
N ASN A 91 6.76 -13.28 9.11
CA ASN A 91 6.90 -14.53 8.35
C ASN A 91 7.53 -14.35 6.97
N GLU A 92 7.29 -13.23 6.26
CA GLU A 92 7.65 -13.11 4.85
C GLU A 92 8.81 -12.13 4.56
N PHE A 93 9.23 -11.33 5.55
CA PHE A 93 10.26 -10.30 5.37
C PHE A 93 10.03 -9.45 4.11
N ASP A 94 9.24 -8.42 4.27
CA ASP A 94 8.85 -7.48 3.20
C ASP A 94 9.98 -6.54 2.74
N VAL A 95 11.10 -6.51 3.46
CA VAL A 95 12.29 -5.70 3.14
C VAL A 95 13.56 -6.50 3.30
N ARG A 96 14.51 -6.31 2.38
CA ARG A 96 15.87 -6.88 2.46
C ARG A 96 16.92 -5.85 2.07
N ILE A 97 18.07 -5.89 2.76
CA ILE A 97 19.22 -5.06 2.46
C ILE A 97 20.33 -5.96 1.93
N ASN A 98 20.93 -5.61 0.77
CA ASN A 98 21.91 -6.45 0.07
C ASN A 98 21.41 -7.89 -0.16
N ASN A 99 20.11 -8.06 -0.41
CA ASN A 99 19.42 -9.34 -0.56
C ASN A 99 19.39 -10.23 0.71
N GLU A 100 19.66 -9.64 1.89
CA GLU A 100 19.63 -10.31 3.18
C GLU A 100 18.56 -9.70 4.09
N SER A 101 17.84 -10.54 4.84
CA SER A 101 16.85 -10.09 5.85
C SER A 101 17.49 -9.78 7.21
N THR A 102 18.73 -10.22 7.46
CA THR A 102 19.40 -10.08 8.76
C THR A 102 19.85 -8.66 9.09
N GLY A 103 19.90 -7.78 8.09
CA GLY A 103 20.30 -6.37 8.21
C GLY A 103 19.20 -5.42 8.67
N ILE A 104 17.95 -5.90 8.81
CA ILE A 104 16.79 -5.08 9.17
C ILE A 104 15.91 -5.78 10.20
N GLN A 105 15.32 -5.01 11.10
CA GLN A 105 14.44 -5.50 12.17
C GLN A 105 13.20 -4.63 12.23
N VAL A 106 12.03 -5.24 12.31
CA VAL A 106 10.76 -4.56 12.63
C VAL A 106 10.81 -4.13 14.09
N VAL A 107 10.61 -2.84 14.34
CA VAL A 107 10.60 -2.25 15.70
C VAL A 107 9.18 -2.11 16.19
N ASP A 108 8.30 -1.60 15.32
CA ASP A 108 6.92 -1.32 15.67
C ASP A 108 6.00 -1.48 14.46
N ILE A 109 4.77 -1.91 14.74
CA ILE A 109 3.68 -1.99 13.78
C ILE A 109 2.45 -1.35 14.43
N ASP A 110 1.96 -0.30 13.82
CA ASP A 110 0.75 0.38 14.23
C ASP A 110 -0.31 0.33 13.12
N SER A 111 -1.58 0.29 13.54
CA SER A 111 -2.73 0.38 12.64
C SER A 111 -3.75 1.36 13.18
N THR A 112 -4.44 2.02 12.29
CA THR A 112 -5.56 2.90 12.63
C THR A 112 -6.67 2.64 11.63
N LEU A 113 -7.69 1.91 12.06
CA LEU A 113 -8.91 1.75 11.29
C LEU A 113 -9.72 3.06 11.33
N SER A 114 -10.35 3.38 10.21
CA SER A 114 -11.15 4.61 10.08
C SER A 114 -12.33 4.61 11.06
N PRO A 115 -12.52 5.67 11.88
CA PRO A 115 -13.75 5.83 12.67
C PRO A 115 -15.02 5.87 11.82
N GLY A 116 -14.91 6.22 10.53
CA GLY A 116 -16.01 6.19 9.58
C GLY A 116 -16.58 4.80 9.30
N ILE A 117 -15.95 3.74 9.82
CA ILE A 117 -16.48 2.36 9.76
C ILE A 117 -17.70 2.19 10.69
N ILE A 118 -17.72 2.93 11.82
CA ILE A 118 -18.80 2.87 12.80
C ILE A 118 -20.10 3.31 12.14
N GLY A 119 -21.16 2.49 12.32
CA GLY A 119 -22.48 2.77 11.79
C GLY A 119 -23.10 1.57 11.07
N ASN A 120 -24.14 1.84 10.30
CA ASN A 120 -24.84 0.82 9.53
C ASN A 120 -23.93 0.22 8.46
N ILE A 121 -23.93 -1.12 8.33
CA ILE A 121 -23.08 -1.83 7.35
C ILE A 121 -23.39 -1.46 5.90
N HIS A 122 -24.61 -1.00 5.59
CA HIS A 122 -25.01 -0.59 4.24
C HIS A 122 -24.51 0.82 3.86
N ASN A 123 -23.79 1.50 4.75
CA ASN A 123 -23.18 2.78 4.42
C ASN A 123 -22.05 2.58 3.41
N ALA A 124 -22.16 3.23 2.23
CA ALA A 124 -21.20 3.16 1.13
C ALA A 124 -20.12 4.27 1.19
N ASP A 125 -20.15 5.12 2.22
CA ASP A 125 -19.14 6.17 2.41
C ASP A 125 -17.74 5.57 2.50
N ALA A 126 -16.79 6.25 1.87
CA ALA A 126 -15.41 5.82 1.82
C ALA A 126 -14.79 5.75 3.23
N VAL A 127 -14.03 4.71 3.47
CA VAL A 127 -13.20 4.51 4.67
C VAL A 127 -11.73 4.45 4.28
N LEU A 128 -10.86 5.02 5.10
CA LEU A 128 -9.43 5.09 4.87
C LEU A 128 -8.69 4.56 6.08
N ASN A 129 -8.13 3.37 5.97
CA ASN A 129 -7.30 2.76 7.00
C ASN A 129 -5.84 3.13 6.81
N ARG A 130 -5.08 3.23 7.89
CA ARG A 130 -3.65 3.52 7.87
C ARG A 130 -2.90 2.49 8.68
N TYR A 131 -1.77 2.08 8.15
CA TYR A 131 -0.83 1.18 8.81
C TYR A 131 0.55 1.79 8.73
N ASN A 132 1.32 1.68 9.79
CA ASN A 132 2.69 2.14 9.86
C ASN A 132 3.58 1.01 10.34
N VAL A 133 4.66 0.73 9.63
CA VAL A 133 5.70 -0.20 10.06
C VAL A 133 7.00 0.57 10.21
N SER A 134 7.58 0.48 11.39
CA SER A 134 8.87 1.08 11.72
C SER A 134 9.95 0.01 11.75
N TYR A 135 11.03 0.24 11.03
CA TYR A 135 12.17 -0.65 10.95
C TYR A 135 13.43 0.02 11.50
N ARG A 136 14.31 -0.80 12.07
CA ARG A 136 15.67 -0.43 12.43
C ARG A 136 16.63 -1.17 11.53
N LEU A 137 17.59 -0.45 10.97
CA LEU A 137 18.69 -1.01 10.22
C LEU A 137 19.83 -1.32 11.20
N LYS A 138 20.48 -2.48 11.07
CA LYS A 138 21.61 -2.90 11.89
C LYS A 138 22.83 -2.04 11.61
N ASP A 139 23.06 -1.74 10.34
CA ASP A 139 24.16 -0.93 9.85
C ASP A 139 23.62 0.29 9.09
N SER A 140 24.47 1.31 8.90
CA SER A 140 24.11 2.47 8.08
C SER A 140 23.75 2.02 6.66
N ILE A 141 22.62 2.49 6.13
CA ILE A 141 22.20 2.22 4.75
C ILE A 141 23.25 2.66 3.72
N PHE A 142 24.13 3.62 4.06
CA PHE A 142 25.22 4.08 3.20
C PHE A 142 26.31 3.03 3.02
N ASN A 143 26.34 1.97 3.81
CA ASN A 143 27.24 0.83 3.65
C ASN A 143 26.62 -0.29 2.79
N ALA A 144 25.33 -0.16 2.45
CA ALA A 144 24.64 -1.09 1.56
C ALA A 144 24.79 -0.67 0.09
N SER A 145 24.53 -1.61 -0.81
CA SER A 145 24.50 -1.39 -2.27
C SER A 145 23.10 -1.53 -2.86
N SER A 146 22.17 -2.14 -2.11
CA SER A 146 20.79 -2.34 -2.58
C SER A 146 19.80 -2.50 -1.43
N ILE A 147 18.56 -2.16 -1.73
CA ILE A 147 17.40 -2.45 -0.91
C ILE A 147 16.31 -3.07 -1.79
N TRP A 148 15.63 -4.07 -1.26
CA TRP A 148 14.53 -4.78 -1.90
C TRP A 148 13.27 -4.66 -1.06
N PHE A 149 12.13 -4.49 -1.72
CA PHE A 149 10.81 -4.37 -1.12
C PHE A 149 9.85 -5.38 -1.76
N LEU A 150 9.03 -5.99 -0.92
CA LEU A 150 7.92 -6.84 -1.31
C LEU A 150 6.60 -6.11 -1.03
N GLY A 151 5.80 -5.89 -2.05
CA GLY A 151 4.48 -5.27 -1.94
C GLY A 151 3.43 -5.97 -2.79
N GLN A 152 2.27 -5.36 -2.91
CA GLN A 152 1.23 -5.83 -3.80
C GLN A 152 1.50 -5.33 -5.23
N SER A 153 1.36 -6.20 -6.23
CA SER A 153 1.52 -5.84 -7.64
C SER A 153 0.57 -4.71 -8.04
N ASN A 154 1.05 -3.82 -8.91
CA ASN A 154 0.30 -2.67 -9.42
C ASN A 154 -0.17 -1.66 -8.36
N SER A 155 0.24 -1.80 -7.09
CA SER A 155 -0.06 -0.79 -6.07
C SER A 155 0.88 0.43 -6.21
N PRO A 156 0.36 1.66 -6.06
CA PRO A 156 1.17 2.87 -6.07
C PRO A 156 2.22 2.86 -4.95
N VAL A 157 3.40 3.36 -5.24
CA VAL A 157 4.49 3.47 -4.26
C VAL A 157 5.27 4.76 -4.45
N THR A 158 5.63 5.38 -3.32
CA THR A 158 6.60 6.47 -3.25
C THR A 158 7.71 6.06 -2.29
N ILE A 159 8.96 6.13 -2.73
CA ILE A 159 10.15 5.77 -1.95
C ILE A 159 11.05 6.98 -1.85
N ILE A 160 11.32 7.42 -0.63
CA ILE A 160 12.19 8.53 -0.30
C ILE A 160 13.48 7.98 0.28
N LEU A 161 14.61 8.25 -0.37
CA LEU A 161 15.94 7.86 0.07
C LEU A 161 16.63 8.99 0.84
N PRO A 162 17.55 8.69 1.77
CA PRO A 162 18.23 9.73 2.54
C PRO A 162 19.09 10.62 1.65
N PRO A 163 19.35 11.88 2.05
CA PRO A 163 20.26 12.78 1.36
C PRO A 163 21.63 12.15 1.18
N GLY A 164 22.26 12.37 0.03
CA GLY A 164 23.58 11.82 -0.27
C GLY A 164 23.58 10.38 -0.79
N MET A 165 22.42 9.87 -1.19
CA MET A 165 22.29 8.57 -1.83
C MET A 165 21.90 8.74 -3.30
N ASP A 166 22.74 8.24 -4.21
CA ASP A 166 22.45 8.23 -5.65
C ASP A 166 21.95 6.88 -6.11
N VAL A 167 20.82 6.89 -6.80
CA VAL A 167 20.23 5.68 -7.39
C VAL A 167 20.93 5.36 -8.71
N VAL A 168 21.57 4.19 -8.75
CA VAL A 168 22.29 3.66 -9.92
C VAL A 168 21.33 2.89 -10.84
N ASN A 169 20.47 2.06 -10.25
CA ASN A 169 19.52 1.24 -11.00
C ASN A 169 18.27 0.93 -10.17
N THR A 170 17.16 0.74 -10.84
CA THR A 170 15.90 0.27 -10.25
C THR A 170 15.32 -0.84 -11.10
N SER A 171 14.73 -1.83 -10.47
CA SER A 171 13.92 -2.86 -11.13
C SER A 171 12.63 -3.08 -10.39
N GLY A 172 11.58 -3.47 -11.11
CA GLY A 172 10.26 -3.75 -10.53
C GLY A 172 9.44 -2.50 -10.17
N ILE A 173 9.82 -1.30 -10.65
CA ILE A 173 8.96 -0.12 -10.59
C ILE A 173 8.41 0.18 -11.97
N ASN A 174 7.10 0.05 -12.13
CA ASN A 174 6.39 0.42 -13.35
C ASN A 174 6.09 1.94 -13.31
N ASN A 175 6.13 2.60 -14.47
CA ASN A 175 5.87 4.04 -14.62
C ASN A 175 6.74 4.91 -13.69
N LEU A 176 8.01 4.54 -13.54
CA LEU A 176 8.95 5.21 -12.65
C LEU A 176 9.08 6.71 -12.95
N THR A 177 8.87 7.52 -11.93
CA THR A 177 9.24 8.93 -11.88
C THR A 177 10.32 9.12 -10.82
N LYS A 178 11.43 9.78 -11.18
CA LYS A 178 12.53 10.11 -10.26
C LYS A 178 12.65 11.61 -10.11
N LYS A 179 12.63 12.09 -8.86
CA LYS A 179 12.92 13.49 -8.53
C LYS A 179 14.15 13.55 -7.63
N ILE A 180 15.05 14.47 -7.91
CA ILE A 180 16.29 14.68 -7.14
C ILE A 180 16.29 16.13 -6.67
N ASN A 181 16.16 16.32 -5.36
CA ASN A 181 16.27 17.60 -4.68
C ASN A 181 17.30 17.46 -3.55
N THR A 182 16.93 17.73 -2.31
CA THR A 182 17.73 17.42 -1.11
C THR A 182 17.85 15.92 -0.85
N HIS A 183 16.91 15.14 -1.37
CA HIS A 183 16.84 13.68 -1.31
C HIS A 183 16.35 13.14 -2.65
N THR A 184 16.53 11.86 -2.89
CA THR A 184 15.98 11.17 -4.08
C THR A 184 14.62 10.60 -3.75
N GLU A 185 13.60 10.99 -4.52
CA GLU A 185 12.24 10.45 -4.48
C GLU A 185 11.99 9.60 -5.74
N LEU A 186 11.54 8.38 -5.56
CA LEU A 186 11.11 7.46 -6.61
C LEU A 186 9.62 7.22 -6.44
N ALA A 187 8.83 7.43 -7.48
CA ALA A 187 7.40 7.16 -7.47
C ALA A 187 7.01 6.32 -8.68
N GLY A 188 6.04 5.42 -8.50
CA GLY A 188 5.55 4.53 -9.55
C GLY A 188 4.62 3.47 -8.97
N PHE A 189 4.68 2.27 -9.52
CA PHE A 189 3.86 1.14 -9.09
C PHE A 189 4.73 -0.09 -8.90
N PHE A 190 4.39 -0.95 -7.94
CA PHE A 190 5.05 -2.25 -7.80
C PHE A 190 4.87 -3.09 -9.07
N GLY A 191 5.97 -3.52 -9.65
CA GLY A 191 5.98 -4.43 -10.80
C GLY A 191 5.57 -5.83 -10.39
N GLU A 192 4.67 -6.43 -11.17
CA GLU A 192 4.20 -7.79 -10.94
C GLU A 192 5.32 -8.81 -11.16
N VAL A 193 5.47 -9.75 -10.23
CA VAL A 193 6.37 -10.90 -10.34
C VAL A 193 5.57 -12.20 -10.46
N SER A 194 4.54 -12.37 -9.63
CA SER A 194 3.66 -13.53 -9.67
C SER A 194 2.33 -13.22 -8.96
N GLY A 195 1.23 -13.23 -9.69
CA GLY A 195 -0.10 -12.95 -9.18
C GLY A 195 -0.19 -11.57 -8.52
N ASP A 196 -0.61 -11.51 -7.25
CA ASP A 196 -0.73 -10.25 -6.53
C ASP A 196 0.58 -9.74 -5.91
N ARG A 197 1.68 -10.46 -6.14
CA ARG A 197 2.99 -10.14 -5.59
C ARG A 197 3.75 -9.19 -6.51
N GLY A 198 4.16 -8.05 -5.97
CA GLY A 198 5.04 -7.09 -6.61
C GLY A 198 6.36 -6.94 -5.85
N GLU A 199 7.46 -6.75 -6.59
CA GLU A 199 8.78 -6.58 -6.00
C GLU A 199 9.48 -5.36 -6.60
N ILE A 200 10.24 -4.65 -5.76
CA ILE A 200 11.08 -3.53 -6.17
C ILE A 200 12.49 -3.76 -5.64
N THR A 201 13.49 -3.58 -6.51
CA THR A 201 14.90 -3.51 -6.10
C THR A 201 15.49 -2.17 -6.51
N ILE A 202 16.13 -1.49 -5.57
CA ILE A 202 16.86 -0.25 -5.81
C ILE A 202 18.33 -0.51 -5.52
N LYS A 203 19.20 -0.25 -6.52
CA LYS A 203 20.66 -0.22 -6.36
C LYS A 203 21.12 1.22 -6.26
N PHE A 204 21.96 1.50 -5.30
CA PHE A 204 22.43 2.86 -4.99
C PHE A 204 23.90 2.88 -4.56
N ILE A 205 24.47 4.07 -4.57
CA ILE A 205 25.82 4.36 -4.06
C ILE A 205 25.73 5.61 -3.17
N LYS A 206 26.66 5.71 -2.22
CA LYS A 206 26.83 6.93 -1.45
C LYS A 206 27.46 8.00 -2.35
N ASN A 207 26.81 9.16 -2.47
CA ASN A 207 27.41 10.31 -3.13
C ASN A 207 28.39 11.00 -2.18
N THR A 208 29.68 10.92 -2.50
CA THR A 208 30.71 11.55 -1.70
C THR A 208 30.91 13.05 -2.00
N THR A 209 30.16 13.59 -2.98
CA THR A 209 30.31 14.96 -3.49
C THR A 209 29.38 15.98 -2.83
N ILE A 210 28.64 15.63 -1.79
CA ILE A 210 27.90 16.64 -1.04
C ILE A 210 28.88 17.48 -0.25
N HIS A 211 29.27 18.63 -0.85
CA HIS A 211 29.84 19.71 -0.07
C HIS A 211 28.82 20.06 1.04
N ALA A 212 29.26 19.90 2.28
CA ALA A 212 28.57 20.49 3.41
C ALA A 212 28.53 22.00 3.14
N GLU A 213 27.36 22.52 2.75
CA GLU A 213 27.17 23.97 2.81
C GLU A 213 27.33 24.37 4.29
N PRO A 214 28.18 25.39 4.58
CA PRO A 214 28.31 25.86 5.94
C PRO A 214 26.92 26.34 6.42
N MET A 215 26.49 25.86 7.58
CA MET A 215 25.29 26.39 8.26
C MET A 215 25.46 27.89 8.43
N LEU A 216 24.87 28.67 7.54
CA LEU A 216 24.67 30.09 7.76
C LEU A 216 23.63 30.24 8.83
N ASN A 217 24.03 30.84 9.96
CA ASN A 217 23.19 31.21 11.07
C ASN A 217 21.88 31.85 10.58
N ALA A 218 20.78 31.14 10.72
CA ALA A 218 19.44 31.69 10.50
C ALA A 218 19.04 32.49 11.74
N THR A 219 19.49 33.75 11.79
CA THR A 219 18.87 34.79 12.60
C THR A 219 18.01 35.65 11.66
N ASN A 220 16.73 35.71 11.97
CA ASN A 220 15.69 36.58 11.38
C ASN A 220 15.11 36.18 10.01
N ALA A 221 13.94 35.56 10.05
CA ALA A 221 12.92 35.75 9.02
C ALA A 221 11.53 35.74 9.63
N THR A 222 11.00 36.92 9.64
CA THR A 222 9.66 37.37 9.93
C THR A 222 8.60 36.69 9.06
N ASN A 223 7.46 36.41 9.66
CA ASN A 223 6.15 36.11 9.11
C ASN A 223 5.93 36.43 7.62
N ALA A 224 5.67 35.39 6.82
CA ALA A 224 4.95 35.53 5.57
C ALA A 224 3.87 34.42 5.50
N SER A 225 2.63 34.87 5.66
CA SER A 225 1.40 34.15 5.37
C SER A 225 1.37 33.76 3.88
N LEU A 226 1.31 32.47 3.58
CA LEU A 226 1.01 31.98 2.23
C LEU A 226 -0.21 31.08 2.26
N THR A 227 -1.37 31.73 2.09
CA THR A 227 -2.58 31.11 1.57
C THR A 227 -2.42 30.89 0.07
N GLN A 228 -2.37 29.66 -0.37
CA GLN A 228 -2.56 29.31 -1.77
C GLN A 228 -3.68 28.27 -1.91
N PRO A 229 -4.58 28.42 -2.91
CA PRO A 229 -5.79 27.62 -3.02
C PRO A 229 -5.50 26.25 -3.65
N VAL A 230 -6.02 25.22 -2.98
CA VAL A 230 -6.07 23.85 -3.50
C VAL A 230 -6.97 23.80 -4.74
N LYS A 231 -6.42 23.61 -5.92
CA LYS A 231 -7.18 23.30 -7.13
C LYS A 231 -7.75 21.89 -7.04
N LYS A 232 -9.09 21.81 -7.06
CA LYS A 232 -9.86 20.58 -7.24
C LYS A 232 -9.40 19.85 -8.50
N VAL A 233 -8.91 18.63 -8.35
CA VAL A 233 -8.94 17.62 -9.39
C VAL A 233 -10.09 16.70 -9.04
N ALA A 234 -11.24 17.02 -9.61
CA ALA A 234 -12.40 16.15 -9.61
C ALA A 234 -12.50 15.52 -11.01
N SER A 235 -12.85 14.27 -11.02
CA SER A 235 -13.38 13.47 -12.13
C SER A 235 -12.43 12.46 -12.77
N ALA A 236 -12.57 11.22 -12.32
CA ALA A 236 -12.88 10.07 -13.18
C ALA A 236 -12.96 8.80 -12.30
N ILE A 237 -13.99 8.73 -11.45
CA ILE A 237 -14.32 7.48 -10.76
C ILE A 237 -15.64 6.98 -11.32
N ARG A 238 -15.57 5.99 -12.20
CA ARG A 238 -16.71 5.12 -12.50
C ARG A 238 -16.22 3.72 -12.86
N ASN A 239 -16.64 2.75 -12.03
CA ASN A 239 -16.71 1.31 -12.26
C ASN A 239 -15.41 0.49 -12.18
N ALA A 240 -15.02 0.08 -10.97
CA ALA A 240 -14.19 -1.10 -10.77
C ALA A 240 -14.50 -1.76 -9.40
N GLY A 241 -15.65 -2.36 -9.27
CA GLY A 241 -16.13 -2.94 -8.01
C GLY A 241 -16.35 -4.46 -8.04
N ILE A 242 -15.43 -5.31 -8.48
CA ILE A 242 -15.70 -6.78 -8.44
C ILE A 242 -14.51 -7.64 -8.02
N LEU A 243 -13.27 -7.19 -8.00
CA LEU A 243 -12.13 -8.10 -7.79
C LEU A 243 -11.50 -8.08 -6.38
N VAL A 244 -11.73 -7.07 -5.57
CA VAL A 244 -11.18 -7.02 -4.20
C VAL A 244 -11.91 -7.96 -3.25
N ALA A 245 -13.20 -8.24 -3.50
CA ALA A 245 -13.96 -9.29 -2.81
C ALA A 245 -13.34 -10.69 -2.97
N GLY A 246 -12.66 -10.93 -4.08
CA GLY A 246 -12.02 -12.22 -4.37
C GLY A 246 -10.87 -12.53 -3.42
N PHE A 247 -10.04 -11.56 -3.07
CA PHE A 247 -8.84 -11.81 -2.28
C PHE A 247 -9.15 -12.09 -0.81
N VAL A 248 -10.03 -11.32 -0.20
CA VAL A 248 -10.50 -11.59 1.17
C VAL A 248 -11.25 -12.92 1.22
N ILE A 249 -12.07 -13.24 0.21
CA ILE A 249 -12.81 -14.50 0.12
C ILE A 249 -11.85 -15.68 -0.15
N ILE A 250 -10.83 -15.55 -0.98
CA ILE A 250 -9.84 -16.60 -1.23
C ILE A 250 -9.01 -16.86 0.02
N LEU A 251 -8.62 -15.82 0.75
CA LEU A 251 -7.89 -15.93 2.01
C LEU A 251 -8.76 -16.56 3.10
N LEU A 252 -10.05 -16.24 3.15
CA LEU A 252 -11.02 -16.87 4.05
C LEU A 252 -11.25 -18.34 3.66
N ILE A 253 -11.42 -18.68 2.39
CA ILE A 253 -11.63 -20.07 1.93
C ILE A 253 -10.37 -20.91 2.22
N TYR A 254 -9.17 -20.34 2.04
CA TYR A 254 -7.92 -21.03 2.35
C TYR A 254 -7.79 -21.33 3.85
N VAL A 255 -8.10 -20.36 4.72
CA VAL A 255 -8.10 -20.53 6.18
C VAL A 255 -9.13 -21.56 6.63
N PHE A 256 -10.36 -21.55 6.07
CA PHE A 256 -11.40 -22.54 6.40
C PHE A 256 -11.05 -23.94 5.88
N LYS A 257 -10.36 -24.08 4.75
CA LYS A 257 -9.98 -25.39 4.19
C LYS A 257 -8.81 -26.04 4.93
N VAL A 258 -7.89 -25.24 5.48
CA VAL A 258 -6.75 -25.71 6.28
C VAL A 258 -7.18 -26.09 7.72
N ARG A 259 -8.24 -25.46 8.24
CA ARG A 259 -8.74 -25.72 9.61
C ARG A 259 -9.64 -26.97 9.71
N LYS A 260 -9.99 -27.62 8.59
CA LYS A 260 -10.81 -28.86 8.54
C LYS A 260 -9.99 -30.11 8.22
N LYS A 261 -8.68 -30.03 8.26
CA LYS A 261 -7.77 -31.17 8.33
C LYS A 261 -7.01 -31.11 9.65
#